data_d7245abd9fd8bfbc3a79d2557d7b3150
#
_entry.id   d7245abd9fd8bfbc3a79d2557d7b3150
#
_cell.length_a   1.000
_cell.length_b   1.000
_cell.length_c   1.000
_cell.angle_alpha   90.00
_cell.angle_beta   90.00
_cell.angle_gamma   90.00
#
_symmetry.space_group_name_H-M   'P 1'
#
loop_
_entity.id
_entity.type
_entity.pdbx_description
1 polymer ?
#
loop_
_entity_poly.entity_id
_entity_poly.type
_entity_poly.pdbx_seq_one_letter_code
_entity_poly.pdbx_strand_id
1 'polypeptide(L)'
;MANLTAGGNDLAGDQFCLWLKERNPGFPDPSIGIDLQRLASIEGVVKAALEDLIEIRNDTQPDCKIFLHSYDYAIPKNKGVCGVGPWMYPSFIYRKWTSSPDQIAIVKKMLQTLEILLIQLAQTYNNVVYVKTLGTLLKTDWANELHPTTPGFQKLANVFLTSLRTEFPGRI
;
A
#
# COMPACT_ATOMS: atom_id res chain seq x y z
N MET A 1 -18.34 -12.23 -1.62
CA MET A 1 -17.06 -11.72 -1.07
C MET A 1 -16.21 -11.22 -2.21
N ALA A 2 -15.74 -10.01 -2.13
CA ALA A 2 -14.77 -9.44 -3.06
C ALA A 2 -13.51 -9.03 -2.29
N ASN A 3 -12.33 -9.33 -2.84
CA ASN A 3 -11.05 -8.88 -2.31
C ASN A 3 -10.50 -7.82 -3.27
N LEU A 4 -10.27 -6.62 -2.77
CA LEU A 4 -9.75 -5.50 -3.56
C LEU A 4 -8.35 -5.13 -3.09
N THR A 5 -7.41 -5.22 -4.02
CA THR A 5 -6.04 -4.74 -3.86
C THR A 5 -5.84 -3.55 -4.80
N ALA A 6 -5.96 -2.35 -4.28
CA ALA A 6 -5.87 -1.14 -5.10
C ALA A 6 -5.00 -0.08 -4.43
N GLY A 7 -4.50 0.85 -5.21
CA GLY A 7 -3.75 2.03 -4.76
C GLY A 7 -2.23 1.87 -4.68
N GLY A 8 -1.71 0.66 -4.51
CA GLY A 8 -0.27 0.46 -4.37
C GLY A 8 0.53 0.77 -5.62
N ASN A 9 0.07 0.31 -6.78
CA ASN A 9 0.72 0.63 -8.07
C ASN A 9 0.59 2.11 -8.42
N ASP A 10 -0.51 2.75 -7.98
CA ASP A 10 -0.73 4.18 -8.18
C ASP A 10 0.25 5.03 -7.34
N LEU A 11 0.65 4.53 -6.18
CA LEU A 11 1.59 5.21 -5.28
C LEU A 11 3.05 4.88 -5.56
N ALA A 12 3.38 3.66 -5.97
CA ALA A 12 4.73 3.12 -6.05
C ALA A 12 5.24 2.87 -7.47
N GLY A 13 4.56 3.37 -8.50
CA GLY A 13 4.98 3.26 -9.91
C GLY A 13 6.00 4.32 -10.32
N ASP A 14 6.19 4.47 -11.64
CA ASP A 14 7.10 5.46 -12.23
C ASP A 14 6.77 6.89 -11.83
N GLN A 15 5.49 7.16 -11.52
CA GLN A 15 4.98 8.44 -11.04
C GLN A 15 5.42 8.78 -9.61
N PHE A 16 6.04 7.85 -8.86
CA PHE A 16 6.44 8.06 -7.46
C PHE A 16 7.30 9.33 -7.27
N CYS A 17 8.11 9.69 -8.27
CA CYS A 17 8.92 10.92 -8.24
C CYS A 17 8.10 12.21 -8.12
N LEU A 18 6.79 12.20 -8.44
CA LEU A 18 5.95 13.39 -8.41
C LEU A 18 5.67 13.88 -6.98
N TRP A 19 5.56 12.96 -6.03
CA TRP A 19 5.37 13.30 -4.60
C TRP A 19 6.60 13.05 -3.73
N LEU A 20 7.72 12.66 -4.35
CA LEU A 20 9.01 12.60 -3.69
C LEU A 20 9.76 13.94 -3.87
N LYS A 21 10.00 14.63 -2.78
CA LYS A 21 10.84 15.85 -2.77
C LYS A 21 12.31 15.51 -3.03
N GLU A 22 13.04 16.46 -3.58
CA GLU A 22 14.50 16.33 -3.65
C GLU A 22 15.12 16.32 -2.25
N ARG A 23 16.15 15.51 -2.05
CA ARG A 23 16.88 15.43 -0.77
C ARG A 23 17.49 16.77 -0.41
N ASN A 24 17.11 17.28 0.74
CA ASN A 24 17.74 18.45 1.32
C ASN A 24 18.50 18.03 2.59
N PRO A 25 19.81 18.32 2.71
CA PRO A 25 20.59 18.00 3.90
C PRO A 25 20.03 18.59 5.21
N GLY A 26 19.26 19.69 5.11
CA GLY A 26 18.59 20.31 6.25
C GLY A 26 17.30 19.64 6.71
N PHE A 27 16.87 18.53 6.08
CA PHE A 27 15.70 17.79 6.57
C PHE A 27 16.05 17.04 7.86
N PRO A 28 15.38 17.35 8.97
CA PRO A 28 15.63 16.69 10.26
C PRO A 28 15.15 15.25 10.29
N ASP A 29 14.15 14.91 9.47
CA ASP A 29 13.53 13.59 9.36
C ASP A 29 13.34 13.23 7.89
N PRO A 30 13.83 12.06 7.43
CA PRO A 30 13.63 11.61 6.05
C PRO A 30 12.17 11.55 5.60
N SER A 31 11.23 11.26 6.49
CA SER A 31 9.80 11.17 6.14
C SER A 31 9.21 12.48 5.56
N ILE A 32 9.86 13.63 5.81
CA ILE A 32 9.55 14.91 5.19
C ILE A 32 9.79 14.88 3.65
N GLY A 33 10.57 13.92 3.17
CA GLY A 33 10.81 13.69 1.74
C GLY A 33 9.54 13.42 0.94
N ILE A 34 8.44 13.03 1.57
CA ILE A 34 7.13 12.95 0.91
C ILE A 34 6.46 14.33 0.91
N ASP A 35 5.96 14.72 -0.26
CA ASP A 35 5.04 15.85 -0.41
C ASP A 35 3.62 15.36 -0.13
N LEU A 36 3.15 15.56 1.09
CA LEU A 36 1.85 15.07 1.54
C LEU A 36 0.67 15.68 0.77
N GLN A 37 0.80 16.91 0.25
CA GLN A 37 -0.25 17.54 -0.53
C GLN A 37 -0.41 16.87 -1.91
N ARG A 38 0.71 16.57 -2.58
CA ARG A 38 0.68 15.84 -3.85
C ARG A 38 0.25 14.39 -3.66
N LEU A 39 0.73 13.75 -2.59
CA LEU A 39 0.31 12.39 -2.25
C LEU A 39 -1.21 12.33 -1.99
N ALA A 40 -1.77 13.28 -1.25
CA ALA A 40 -3.21 13.35 -0.99
C ALA A 40 -4.05 13.48 -2.29
N SER A 41 -3.52 14.11 -3.34
CA SER A 41 -4.22 14.19 -4.63
C SER A 41 -4.38 12.81 -5.28
N ILE A 42 -3.33 11.98 -5.26
CA ILE A 42 -3.38 10.60 -5.77
C ILE A 42 -4.22 9.70 -4.86
N GLU A 43 -4.08 9.83 -3.55
CA GLU A 43 -4.93 9.11 -2.60
C GLU A 43 -6.42 9.46 -2.78
N GLY A 44 -6.73 10.71 -3.17
CA GLY A 44 -8.07 11.13 -3.55
C GLY A 44 -8.61 10.38 -4.77
N VAL A 45 -7.79 10.14 -5.79
CA VAL A 45 -8.17 9.33 -6.96
C VAL A 45 -8.39 7.86 -6.57
N VAL A 46 -7.49 7.29 -5.77
CA VAL A 46 -7.64 5.92 -5.24
C VAL A 46 -8.91 5.79 -4.40
N LYS A 47 -9.19 6.79 -3.55
CA LYS A 47 -10.41 6.84 -2.75
C LYS A 47 -11.65 6.82 -3.62
N ALA A 48 -11.75 7.71 -4.62
CA ALA A 48 -12.89 7.79 -5.53
C ALA A 48 -13.12 6.46 -6.25
N ALA A 49 -12.07 5.84 -6.79
CA ALA A 49 -12.18 4.55 -7.46
C ALA A 49 -12.66 3.41 -6.53
N LEU A 50 -12.25 3.41 -5.27
CA LEU A 50 -12.72 2.44 -4.28
C LEU A 50 -14.18 2.73 -3.89
N GLU A 51 -14.57 4.00 -3.77
CA GLU A 51 -15.95 4.40 -3.50
C GLU A 51 -16.88 3.98 -4.63
N ASP A 52 -16.50 4.19 -5.90
CA ASP A 52 -17.26 3.71 -7.06
C ASP A 52 -17.48 2.19 -7.01
N LEU A 53 -16.45 1.42 -6.67
CA LEU A 53 -16.56 -0.04 -6.53
C LEU A 53 -17.48 -0.45 -5.37
N ILE A 54 -17.44 0.30 -4.26
CA ILE A 54 -18.33 0.08 -3.11
C ILE A 54 -19.78 0.40 -3.49
N GLU A 55 -20.03 1.46 -4.24
CA GLU A 55 -21.36 1.85 -4.72
C GLU A 55 -21.93 0.79 -5.68
N ILE A 56 -21.14 0.33 -6.67
CA ILE A 56 -21.55 -0.75 -7.57
C ILE A 56 -21.93 -2.03 -6.78
N ARG A 57 -21.14 -2.38 -5.74
CA ARG A 57 -21.46 -3.49 -4.87
C ARG A 57 -22.77 -3.26 -4.10
N ASN A 58 -22.98 -2.07 -3.56
CA ASN A 58 -24.18 -1.74 -2.82
C ASN A 58 -25.44 -1.86 -3.68
N ASP A 59 -25.33 -1.46 -4.95
CA ASP A 59 -26.44 -1.53 -5.90
C ASP A 59 -26.72 -2.95 -6.41
N THR A 60 -25.70 -3.79 -6.51
CA THR A 60 -25.82 -5.10 -7.15
C THR A 60 -25.86 -6.26 -6.15
N GLN A 61 -25.08 -6.20 -5.09
CA GLN A 61 -24.93 -7.26 -4.09
C GLN A 61 -24.63 -6.69 -2.68
N PRO A 62 -25.59 -5.99 -2.04
CA PRO A 62 -25.35 -5.26 -0.80
C PRO A 62 -24.81 -6.10 0.36
N ASP A 63 -25.12 -7.40 0.39
CA ASP A 63 -24.63 -8.33 1.41
C ASP A 63 -23.21 -8.86 1.15
N CYS A 64 -22.63 -8.57 -0.02
CA CYS A 64 -21.27 -8.99 -0.33
C CYS A 64 -20.25 -8.13 0.44
N LYS A 65 -19.46 -8.74 1.30
CA LYS A 65 -18.38 -8.05 2.00
C LYS A 65 -17.20 -7.76 1.08
N ILE A 66 -16.69 -6.53 1.14
CA ILE A 66 -15.45 -6.09 0.49
C ILE A 66 -14.34 -6.10 1.53
N PHE A 67 -13.21 -6.75 1.20
CA PHE A 67 -12.01 -6.76 2.02
C PHE A 67 -10.97 -5.85 1.37
N LEU A 68 -10.63 -4.74 2.04
CA LEU A 68 -9.56 -3.82 1.67
C LEU A 68 -8.32 -4.15 2.47
N HIS A 69 -7.16 -4.12 1.84
CA HIS A 69 -5.90 -4.23 2.57
C HIS A 69 -4.87 -3.23 2.05
N SER A 70 -4.04 -2.72 2.95
CA SER A 70 -2.84 -1.98 2.58
C SER A 70 -1.78 -2.97 2.06
N TYR A 71 -0.85 -2.45 1.29
CA TYR A 71 0.42 -3.14 1.06
C TYR A 71 1.18 -3.24 2.39
N ASP A 72 2.24 -4.06 2.42
CA ASP A 72 3.17 -3.99 3.54
C ASP A 72 4.35 -3.07 3.20
N TYR A 73 5.19 -2.76 4.17
CA TYR A 73 6.31 -1.83 4.03
C TYR A 73 7.31 -2.30 2.98
N ALA A 74 7.03 -1.94 1.73
CA ALA A 74 7.89 -2.21 0.60
C ALA A 74 9.30 -1.64 0.82
N ILE A 75 10.30 -2.34 0.29
CA ILE A 75 11.70 -1.98 0.50
C ILE A 75 12.31 -1.53 -0.81
N PRO A 76 12.58 -0.22 -0.97
CA PRO A 76 13.25 0.28 -2.15
C PRO A 76 14.60 -0.42 -2.34
N LYS A 77 14.77 -1.02 -3.50
CA LYS A 77 16.02 -1.65 -3.90
C LYS A 77 16.09 -1.74 -5.42
N ASN A 78 17.28 -1.71 -5.98
CA ASN A 78 17.48 -1.79 -7.41
C ASN A 78 17.22 -3.21 -7.94
N LYS A 79 16.00 -3.70 -7.74
CA LYS A 79 15.61 -5.05 -8.16
C LYS A 79 14.16 -5.09 -8.60
N GLY A 80 13.95 -5.32 -9.89
CA GLY A 80 12.65 -5.62 -10.50
C GLY A 80 12.40 -7.12 -10.66
N VAL A 81 11.50 -7.48 -11.56
CA VAL A 81 11.16 -8.86 -11.95
C VAL A 81 10.89 -8.94 -13.45
N CYS A 82 11.40 -9.97 -14.11
CA CYS A 82 11.16 -10.24 -15.54
C CYS A 82 11.42 -9.03 -16.47
N GLY A 83 12.45 -8.22 -16.18
CA GLY A 83 12.80 -7.02 -16.96
C GLY A 83 11.91 -5.80 -16.66
N VAL A 84 11.00 -5.89 -15.71
CA VAL A 84 10.13 -4.78 -15.25
C VAL A 84 10.57 -4.31 -13.87
N GLY A 85 10.54 -2.99 -13.64
CA GLY A 85 11.07 -2.38 -12.42
C GLY A 85 12.59 -2.20 -12.46
N PRO A 86 13.21 -1.70 -11.38
CA PRO A 86 12.59 -1.31 -10.12
C PRO A 86 11.64 -0.12 -10.26
N TRP A 87 10.68 0.04 -9.36
CA TRP A 87 9.59 1.02 -9.49
C TRP A 87 9.82 2.31 -8.70
N MET A 88 10.29 2.20 -7.45
CA MET A 88 10.55 3.38 -6.60
C MET A 88 12.03 3.78 -6.59
N TYR A 89 12.94 2.84 -6.65
CA TYR A 89 14.38 3.08 -6.53
C TYR A 89 14.92 4.12 -7.54
N PRO A 90 14.55 4.12 -8.84
CA PRO A 90 15.01 5.15 -9.77
C PRO A 90 14.60 6.57 -9.34
N SER A 91 13.37 6.73 -8.83
CA SER A 91 12.88 8.02 -8.33
C SER A 91 13.67 8.50 -7.12
N PHE A 92 14.05 7.60 -6.22
CA PHE A 92 14.91 7.95 -5.08
C PHE A 92 16.27 8.45 -5.55
N ILE A 93 16.92 7.76 -6.49
CA ILE A 93 18.22 8.18 -7.03
C ILE A 93 18.10 9.51 -7.76
N TYR A 94 17.08 9.69 -8.59
CA TYR A 94 16.80 10.95 -9.29
C TYR A 94 16.62 12.12 -8.31
N ARG A 95 15.94 11.90 -7.18
CA ARG A 95 15.73 12.89 -6.10
C ARG A 95 16.84 12.91 -5.06
N LYS A 96 17.99 12.29 -5.33
CA LYS A 96 19.20 12.28 -4.50
C LYS A 96 19.06 11.62 -3.12
N TRP A 97 18.06 10.75 -2.96
CA TRP A 97 17.89 9.93 -1.76
C TRP A 97 18.69 8.63 -1.91
N THR A 98 19.96 8.64 -1.53
CA THR A 98 20.88 7.48 -1.68
C THR A 98 20.98 6.59 -0.45
N SER A 99 20.48 7.05 0.70
CA SER A 99 20.48 6.30 1.95
C SER A 99 19.28 5.32 2.00
N SER A 100 19.54 4.03 2.09
CA SER A 100 18.48 3.01 2.19
C SER A 100 17.58 3.18 3.44
N PRO A 101 18.10 3.50 4.64
CA PRO A 101 17.24 3.82 5.77
C PRO A 101 16.28 4.98 5.51
N ASP A 102 16.75 6.05 4.85
CA ASP A 102 15.92 7.20 4.51
C ASP A 102 14.81 6.82 3.52
N GLN A 103 15.15 6.05 2.48
CA GLN A 103 14.20 5.55 1.50
C GLN A 103 13.10 4.71 2.17
N ILE A 104 13.47 3.82 3.09
CA ILE A 104 12.52 3.00 3.86
C ILE A 104 11.61 3.87 4.73
N ALA A 105 12.13 4.89 5.40
CA ALA A 105 11.35 5.81 6.22
C ALA A 105 10.30 6.57 5.39
N ILE A 106 10.68 7.01 4.19
CA ILE A 106 9.80 7.69 3.24
C ILE A 106 8.66 6.76 2.77
N VAL A 107 8.99 5.54 2.32
CA VAL A 107 7.98 4.55 1.90
C VAL A 107 7.06 4.16 3.04
N LYS A 108 7.61 3.98 4.23
CA LYS A 108 6.81 3.72 5.43
C LYS A 108 5.79 4.81 5.68
N LYS A 109 6.18 6.08 5.58
CA LYS A 109 5.27 7.21 5.75
C LYS A 109 4.15 7.21 4.70
N MET A 110 4.50 7.00 3.43
CA MET A 110 3.53 6.92 2.33
C MET A 110 2.49 5.81 2.56
N LEU A 111 2.94 4.61 2.90
CA LEU A 111 2.02 3.48 3.10
C LEU A 111 1.16 3.63 4.36
N GLN A 112 1.63 4.36 5.37
CA GLN A 112 0.81 4.71 6.54
C GLN A 112 -0.34 5.66 6.19
N THR A 113 -0.16 6.60 5.23
CA THR A 113 -1.27 7.46 4.79
C THR A 113 -2.31 6.66 4.02
N LEU A 114 -1.88 5.76 3.13
CA LEU A 114 -2.79 4.83 2.45
C LEU A 114 -3.56 3.95 3.45
N GLU A 115 -2.89 3.41 4.47
CA GLU A 115 -3.57 2.64 5.52
C GLU A 115 -4.69 3.43 6.19
N ILE A 116 -4.42 4.69 6.54
CA ILE A 116 -5.43 5.59 7.15
C ILE A 116 -6.64 5.75 6.22
N LEU A 117 -6.42 5.96 4.93
CA LEU A 117 -7.49 6.06 3.93
C LEU A 117 -8.36 4.79 3.90
N LEU A 118 -7.74 3.61 3.85
CA LEU A 118 -8.47 2.33 3.79
C LEU A 118 -9.25 2.04 5.08
N ILE A 119 -8.70 2.40 6.24
CA ILE A 119 -9.40 2.32 7.52
C ILE A 119 -10.63 3.24 7.51
N GLN A 120 -10.50 4.47 7.03
CA GLN A 120 -11.62 5.42 6.93
C GLN A 120 -12.73 4.88 6.03
N LEU A 121 -12.41 4.29 4.88
CA LEU A 121 -13.40 3.65 4.01
C LEU A 121 -14.13 2.50 4.73
N ALA A 122 -13.39 1.64 5.43
CA ALA A 122 -13.99 0.55 6.19
C ALA A 122 -14.87 1.02 7.36
N GLN A 123 -14.59 2.19 7.93
CA GLN A 123 -15.42 2.81 8.98
C GLN A 123 -16.65 3.53 8.42
N THR A 124 -16.58 4.00 7.17
CA THR A 124 -17.64 4.79 6.53
C THR A 124 -18.71 3.91 5.88
N TYR A 125 -18.30 2.79 5.29
CA TYR A 125 -19.18 1.97 4.47
C TYR A 125 -19.49 0.62 5.12
N ASN A 126 -20.78 0.24 5.15
CA ASN A 126 -21.21 -1.07 5.62
C ASN A 126 -20.63 -2.19 4.76
N ASN A 127 -20.36 -3.34 5.37
CA ASN A 127 -19.81 -4.51 4.68
C ASN A 127 -18.47 -4.25 3.96
N VAL A 128 -17.70 -3.25 4.42
CA VAL A 128 -16.31 -3.03 4.05
C VAL A 128 -15.42 -3.34 5.25
N VAL A 129 -14.47 -4.23 5.07
CA VAL A 129 -13.58 -4.74 6.12
C VAL A 129 -12.14 -4.37 5.79
N TYR A 130 -11.46 -3.68 6.69
CA TYR A 130 -10.02 -3.45 6.55
C TYR A 130 -9.24 -4.64 7.12
N VAL A 131 -8.35 -5.20 6.31
CA VAL A 131 -7.42 -6.27 6.69
C VAL A 131 -6.04 -5.66 6.93
N LYS A 132 -5.59 -5.68 8.17
CA LYS A 132 -4.31 -5.09 8.55
C LYS A 132 -3.13 -5.95 8.10
N THR A 133 -2.63 -5.71 6.91
CA THR A 133 -1.42 -6.38 6.38
C THR A 133 -0.14 -5.61 6.66
N LEU A 134 -0.23 -4.30 6.90
CA LEU A 134 0.93 -3.41 7.11
C LEU A 134 1.71 -3.81 8.37
N GLY A 135 3.01 -4.08 8.21
CA GLY A 135 3.90 -4.50 9.29
C GLY A 135 3.96 -6.02 9.52
N THR A 136 3.38 -6.82 8.64
CA THR A 136 3.40 -8.30 8.71
C THR A 136 4.74 -8.89 8.25
N LEU A 137 5.38 -8.26 7.26
CA LEU A 137 6.55 -8.79 6.57
C LEU A 137 7.86 -8.28 7.18
N LEU A 138 8.84 -9.14 7.22
CA LEU A 138 10.22 -8.80 7.53
C LEU A 138 10.98 -8.41 6.26
N LYS A 139 12.14 -7.78 6.42
CA LYS A 139 13.02 -7.41 5.30
C LYS A 139 13.38 -8.61 4.40
N THR A 140 13.50 -9.79 4.96
CA THR A 140 13.82 -11.04 4.26
C THR A 140 12.65 -11.62 3.46
N ASP A 141 11.44 -11.17 3.72
CA ASP A 141 10.23 -11.66 3.04
C ASP A 141 9.99 -11.02 1.66
N TRP A 142 10.86 -10.10 1.22
CA TRP A 142 10.72 -9.40 -0.07
C TRP A 142 11.62 -10.00 -1.16
N ALA A 143 11.01 -10.50 -2.22
CA ALA A 143 11.70 -11.02 -3.40
C ALA A 143 12.31 -9.90 -4.25
N ASN A 144 11.60 -8.80 -4.40
CA ASN A 144 12.03 -7.59 -5.09
C ASN A 144 11.47 -6.35 -4.36
N GLU A 145 11.39 -5.22 -5.04
CA GLU A 145 10.96 -3.96 -4.43
C GLU A 145 9.49 -3.96 -3.97
N LEU A 146 8.60 -4.61 -4.71
CA LEU A 146 7.14 -4.58 -4.46
C LEU A 146 6.54 -5.95 -4.15
N HIS A 147 7.23 -7.05 -4.48
CA HIS A 147 6.65 -8.38 -4.36
C HIS A 147 7.29 -9.17 -3.23
N PRO A 148 6.49 -9.71 -2.32
CA PRO A 148 6.97 -10.66 -1.32
C PRO A 148 7.52 -11.96 -1.94
N THR A 149 8.33 -12.68 -1.17
CA THR A 149 8.67 -14.07 -1.45
C THR A 149 7.47 -14.98 -1.23
N THR A 150 7.52 -16.24 -1.68
CA THR A 150 6.46 -17.23 -1.39
C THR A 150 6.14 -17.33 0.11
N PRO A 151 7.12 -17.45 1.03
CA PRO A 151 6.83 -17.39 2.47
C PRO A 151 6.22 -16.05 2.92
N GLY A 152 6.63 -14.93 2.32
CA GLY A 152 6.04 -13.62 2.60
C GLY A 152 4.55 -13.58 2.22
N PHE A 153 4.19 -14.04 1.02
CA PHE A 153 2.78 -14.16 0.62
C PHE A 153 1.98 -15.06 1.55
N GLN A 154 2.58 -16.15 2.04
CA GLN A 154 1.90 -17.04 2.99
C GLN A 154 1.59 -16.35 4.32
N LYS A 155 2.47 -15.49 4.81
CA LYS A 155 2.21 -14.66 6.00
C LYS A 155 1.02 -13.74 5.78
N LEU A 156 0.97 -13.03 4.64
CA LEU A 156 -0.16 -12.17 4.28
C LEU A 156 -1.47 -12.97 4.15
N ALA A 157 -1.43 -14.14 3.50
CA ALA A 157 -2.59 -15.01 3.37
C ALA A 157 -3.16 -15.46 4.73
N ASN A 158 -2.29 -15.72 5.72
CA ASN A 158 -2.71 -16.06 7.07
C ASN A 158 -3.42 -14.88 7.78
N VAL A 159 -2.99 -13.65 7.55
CA VAL A 159 -3.69 -12.45 8.05
C VAL A 159 -5.09 -12.35 7.44
N PHE A 160 -5.19 -12.56 6.12
CA PHE A 160 -6.50 -12.61 5.45
C PHE A 160 -7.39 -13.72 5.98
N LEU A 161 -6.85 -14.93 6.14
CA LEU A 161 -7.60 -16.07 6.65
C LEU A 161 -8.17 -15.79 8.04
N THR A 162 -7.41 -15.12 8.90
CA THR A 162 -7.87 -14.70 10.23
C THR A 162 -9.05 -13.74 10.12
N SER A 163 -8.96 -12.73 9.27
CA SER A 163 -10.05 -11.77 9.04
C SER A 163 -11.29 -12.46 8.45
N LEU A 164 -11.11 -13.37 7.49
CA LEU A 164 -12.21 -14.13 6.91
C LEU A 164 -12.93 -15.00 7.93
N ARG A 165 -12.20 -15.65 8.83
CA ARG A 165 -12.80 -16.47 9.91
C ARG A 165 -13.58 -15.61 10.89
N THR A 166 -13.14 -14.40 11.16
CA THR A 166 -13.88 -13.44 12.01
C THR A 166 -15.19 -13.04 11.35
N GLU A 167 -15.16 -12.75 10.04
CA GLU A 167 -16.31 -12.24 9.30
C GLU A 167 -17.30 -13.34 8.88
N PHE A 168 -16.85 -14.61 8.80
CA PHE A 168 -17.63 -15.77 8.38
C PHE A 168 -17.42 -16.96 9.34
N PRO A 169 -17.82 -16.85 10.60
CA PRO A 169 -17.62 -17.90 11.59
C PRO A 169 -18.28 -19.21 11.16
N GLY A 170 -17.52 -20.31 11.22
CA GLY A 170 -17.99 -21.64 10.87
C GLY A 170 -18.14 -21.93 9.37
N ARG A 171 -17.71 -21.01 8.49
CA ARG A 171 -17.75 -21.23 7.03
C ARG A 171 -16.36 -21.41 6.39
N ILE A 172 -15.28 -21.14 7.13
CA ILE A 172 -13.88 -21.19 6.65
C ILE A 172 -12.99 -21.86 7.69
#